data_e356826678e5382fa31765e9063b85e7
#
_entry.id   e356826678e5382fa31765e9063b85e7
#
_cell.length_a   1.000
_cell.length_b   1.000
_cell.length_c   1.000
_cell.angle_alpha   90.00
_cell.angle_beta   90.00
_cell.angle_gamma   90.00
#
_symmetry.space_group_name_H-M   'P 1'
#
loop_
_entity.id
_entity.type
_entity.pdbx_description
1 polymer ?
#
loop_
_entity_poly.entity_id
_entity_poly.type
_entity_poly.pdbx_seq_one_letter_code
_entity_poly.pdbx_strand_id
1 'polypeptide(L)'
;MKKIIFTLLAGTALLASCSQDKGYVIYGTVSNPDLEGAQVFLVPLENATKETIDSVYIQNQMFEFRGTEEKIADIRIERYKRYGNENLLVVTEPGETFVTIGQVSSSRGTPQNDSLQVWKNLTMQYNQQVSSLRRQDRNEEAAALRESYIDRTRRMASDFGKNSTLGAF
;
A
#
# COMPACT_ATOMS: atom_id res chain seq x y z
N MET A 1 48.26 57.41 8.04
CA MET A 1 48.23 55.97 7.97
C MET A 1 46.91 55.53 8.71
N LYS A 2 45.85 55.28 7.92
CA LYS A 2 44.54 54.86 8.47
C LYS A 2 44.48 53.34 8.35
N LYS A 3 44.42 52.64 9.50
CA LYS A 3 44.19 51.17 9.56
C LYS A 3 42.68 50.91 9.45
N ILE A 4 42.25 50.22 8.39
CA ILE A 4 40.88 49.73 8.16
C ILE A 4 40.82 48.35 8.80
N ILE A 5 40.02 48.23 9.87
CA ILE A 5 39.70 46.94 10.51
C ILE A 5 38.50 46.35 9.75
N PHE A 6 38.73 45.25 9.05
CA PHE A 6 37.67 44.46 8.40
C PHE A 6 37.09 43.48 9.43
N THR A 7 35.90 43.78 9.94
CA THR A 7 35.17 42.88 10.83
C THR A 7 34.42 41.86 10.00
N LEU A 8 34.89 40.61 9.99
CA LEU A 8 34.26 39.48 9.32
C LEU A 8 33.07 39.00 10.16
N LEU A 9 31.86 39.34 9.72
CA LEU A 9 30.60 38.88 10.36
C LEU A 9 30.31 37.46 9.84
N ALA A 10 30.66 36.43 10.64
CA ALA A 10 30.32 35.06 10.36
C ALA A 10 28.83 34.85 10.64
N GLY A 11 28.01 34.87 9.59
CA GLY A 11 26.61 34.52 9.62
C GLY A 11 26.45 33.01 9.80
N THR A 12 26.11 32.54 10.99
CA THR A 12 25.66 31.17 11.26
C THR A 12 24.27 31.01 10.66
N ALA A 13 24.19 30.40 9.48
CA ALA A 13 22.92 29.92 8.94
C ALA A 13 22.43 28.75 9.79
N LEU A 14 21.46 29.00 10.67
CA LEU A 14 20.70 27.97 11.32
C LEU A 14 19.85 27.28 10.27
N LEU A 15 20.32 26.11 9.79
CA LEU A 15 19.51 25.18 9.05
C LEU A 15 18.44 24.63 10.02
N ALA A 16 17.29 25.29 10.10
CA ALA A 16 16.10 24.73 10.70
C ALA A 16 15.73 23.51 9.83
N SER A 17 16.19 22.32 10.23
CA SER A 17 15.65 21.05 9.76
C SER A 17 14.21 20.98 10.25
N CYS A 18 13.28 21.48 9.46
CA CYS A 18 11.89 21.08 9.58
C CYS A 18 11.85 19.57 9.32
N SER A 19 11.71 18.78 10.36
CA SER A 19 11.16 17.43 10.25
C SER A 19 9.70 17.61 9.81
N GLN A 20 9.45 17.77 8.51
CA GLN A 20 8.13 17.54 7.97
C GLN A 20 7.78 16.10 8.32
N ASP A 21 6.73 15.91 9.11
CA ASP A 21 6.11 14.61 9.27
C ASP A 21 5.85 14.12 7.84
N LYS A 22 6.65 13.12 7.43
CA LYS A 22 6.60 12.58 6.07
C LYS A 22 5.30 11.80 5.98
N GLY A 23 4.23 12.45 5.51
CA GLY A 23 2.96 11.81 5.24
C GLY A 23 3.05 10.82 4.08
N TYR A 24 1.99 10.08 3.87
CA TYR A 24 1.83 9.22 2.69
C TYR A 24 1.14 9.96 1.55
N VAL A 25 1.44 9.53 0.34
CA VAL A 25 0.68 9.85 -0.88
C VAL A 25 0.41 8.54 -1.62
N ILE A 26 -0.85 8.28 -1.95
CA ILE A 26 -1.26 7.15 -2.80
C ILE A 26 -1.71 7.71 -4.14
N TYR A 27 -0.98 7.43 -5.20
CA TYR A 27 -1.36 7.71 -6.58
C TYR A 27 -2.05 6.48 -7.17
N GLY A 28 -3.33 6.61 -7.48
CA GLY A 28 -4.14 5.53 -8.02
C GLY A 28 -4.46 5.70 -9.50
N THR A 29 -4.42 4.59 -10.23
CA THR A 29 -4.95 4.48 -11.60
C THR A 29 -6.01 3.40 -11.66
N VAL A 30 -7.00 3.57 -12.54
CA VAL A 30 -8.10 2.62 -12.73
C VAL A 30 -8.05 2.11 -14.17
N SER A 31 -8.00 0.78 -14.35
CA SER A 31 -7.90 0.18 -15.67
C SER A 31 -9.20 0.25 -16.50
N ASN A 32 -10.34 0.40 -15.81
CA ASN A 32 -11.66 0.45 -16.47
C ASN A 32 -12.14 1.90 -16.61
N PRO A 33 -12.25 2.45 -17.83
CA PRO A 33 -12.73 3.82 -18.07
C PRO A 33 -14.18 4.04 -17.65
N ASP A 34 -15.00 3.00 -17.53
CA ASP A 34 -16.40 3.11 -17.07
C ASP A 34 -16.52 3.50 -15.60
N LEU A 35 -15.41 3.51 -14.87
CA LEU A 35 -15.35 3.96 -13.48
C LEU A 35 -15.09 5.46 -13.35
N GLU A 36 -14.99 6.19 -14.45
CA GLU A 36 -14.86 7.66 -14.41
C GLU A 36 -15.98 8.29 -13.60
N GLY A 37 -15.63 9.18 -12.67
CA GLY A 37 -16.56 9.82 -11.75
C GLY A 37 -17.08 8.93 -10.61
N ALA A 38 -16.66 7.67 -10.50
CA ALA A 38 -17.00 6.83 -9.35
C ALA A 38 -16.22 7.26 -8.11
N GLN A 39 -16.79 7.00 -6.93
CA GLN A 39 -16.14 7.27 -5.67
C GLN A 39 -15.22 6.11 -5.27
N VAL A 40 -14.00 6.44 -4.84
CA VAL A 40 -13.02 5.53 -4.27
C VAL A 40 -12.92 5.83 -2.78
N PHE A 41 -12.88 4.78 -1.97
CA PHE A 41 -12.79 4.84 -0.53
C PHE A 41 -11.48 4.23 -0.06
N LEU A 42 -10.83 4.89 0.89
CA LEU A 42 -9.72 4.35 1.68
C LEU A 42 -10.27 3.97 3.05
N VAL A 43 -10.50 2.68 3.27
CA VAL A 43 -11.21 2.14 4.43
C VAL A 43 -10.21 1.48 5.37
N PRO A 44 -9.97 2.01 6.58
CA PRO A 44 -9.14 1.32 7.57
C PRO A 44 -9.66 -0.08 7.84
N LEU A 45 -8.76 -1.06 8.05
CA LEU A 45 -9.18 -2.42 8.44
C LEU A 45 -9.73 -2.46 9.86
N GLU A 46 -9.17 -1.62 10.74
CA GLU A 46 -9.60 -1.49 12.12
C GLU A 46 -10.29 -0.15 12.35
N ASN A 47 -11.28 -0.13 13.21
CA ASN A 47 -12.00 1.07 13.65
C ASN A 47 -12.55 1.94 12.51
N ALA A 48 -13.03 1.31 11.42
CA ALA A 48 -13.63 2.01 10.31
C ALA A 48 -14.96 2.68 10.74
N THR A 49 -14.97 4.01 10.74
CA THR A 49 -16.16 4.85 10.97
C THR A 49 -16.33 5.81 9.81
N LYS A 50 -17.41 6.58 9.80
CA LYS A 50 -17.61 7.61 8.77
C LYS A 50 -16.51 8.67 8.77
N GLU A 51 -15.93 8.94 9.93
CA GLU A 51 -14.89 9.95 10.14
C GLU A 51 -13.49 9.45 9.77
N THR A 52 -13.27 8.13 9.82
CA THR A 52 -11.96 7.50 9.52
C THR A 52 -11.86 6.97 8.09
N ILE A 53 -12.98 6.89 7.36
CA ILE A 53 -13.00 6.53 5.94
C ILE A 53 -12.76 7.79 5.12
N ASP A 54 -11.68 7.79 4.34
CA ASP A 54 -11.42 8.83 3.35
C ASP A 54 -12.01 8.45 1.99
N SER A 55 -12.36 9.46 1.18
CA SER A 55 -12.95 9.20 -0.14
C SER A 55 -12.64 10.31 -1.13
N VAL A 56 -12.40 9.89 -2.37
CA VAL A 56 -12.14 10.77 -3.53
C VAL A 56 -12.90 10.29 -4.76
N TYR A 57 -12.97 11.11 -5.79
CA TYR A 57 -13.58 10.73 -7.07
C TYR A 57 -12.49 10.41 -8.11
N ILE A 58 -12.77 9.43 -8.96
CA ILE A 58 -11.93 9.12 -10.13
C ILE A 58 -12.09 10.24 -11.16
N GLN A 59 -10.96 10.82 -11.57
CA GLN A 59 -10.89 11.85 -12.62
C GLN A 59 -9.76 11.48 -13.59
N ASN A 60 -10.05 11.40 -14.87
CA ASN A 60 -9.11 10.97 -15.90
C ASN A 60 -8.49 9.58 -15.59
N GLN A 61 -9.30 8.66 -15.09
CA GLN A 61 -8.91 7.33 -14.64
C GLN A 61 -7.85 7.35 -13.49
N MET A 62 -7.74 8.45 -12.76
CA MET A 62 -6.81 8.60 -11.64
C MET A 62 -7.53 9.04 -10.37
N PHE A 63 -6.90 8.76 -9.23
CA PHE A 63 -7.29 9.27 -7.92
C PHE A 63 -6.06 9.44 -7.03
N GLU A 64 -6.19 10.19 -5.95
CA GLU A 64 -5.11 10.45 -5.01
C GLU A 64 -5.63 10.51 -3.58
N PHE A 65 -4.92 9.84 -2.64
CA PHE A 65 -5.10 10.00 -1.21
C PHE A 65 -3.83 10.57 -0.58
N ARG A 66 -4.00 11.41 0.44
CA ARG A 66 -2.90 11.98 1.25
C ARG A 66 -3.26 11.92 2.72
N GLY A 67 -2.25 11.70 3.56
CA GLY A 67 -2.42 11.73 5.01
C GLY A 67 -1.12 11.54 5.75
N THR A 68 -1.21 11.44 7.06
CA THR A 68 -0.03 11.30 7.94
C THR A 68 -0.11 10.06 8.84
N GLU A 69 -1.30 9.48 8.99
CA GLU A 69 -1.50 8.32 9.85
C GLU A 69 -1.12 7.02 9.12
N GLU A 70 -0.21 6.24 9.71
CA GLU A 70 0.16 4.93 9.20
C GLU A 70 -0.82 3.87 9.70
N LYS A 71 -1.45 3.15 8.75
CA LYS A 71 -2.41 2.08 9.02
C LYS A 71 -2.55 1.13 7.83
N ILE A 72 -3.13 -0.05 8.06
CA ILE A 72 -3.58 -0.92 6.97
C ILE A 72 -4.99 -0.48 6.58
N ALA A 73 -5.18 -0.28 5.29
CA ALA A 73 -6.45 0.13 4.70
C ALA A 73 -6.76 -0.64 3.43
N ASP A 74 -8.03 -0.69 3.08
CA ASP A 74 -8.54 -1.32 1.87
C ASP A 74 -9.05 -0.24 0.91
N ILE A 75 -8.51 -0.20 -0.31
CA ILE A 75 -8.99 0.68 -1.37
C ILE A 75 -10.17 0.00 -2.04
N ARG A 76 -11.34 0.65 -1.99
CA ARG A 76 -12.61 0.15 -2.53
C ARG A 76 -13.22 1.15 -3.49
N ILE A 77 -13.84 0.66 -4.57
CA ILE A 77 -14.64 1.48 -5.48
C ILE A 77 -16.12 1.17 -5.26
N GLU A 78 -16.95 2.14 -5.44
CA GLU A 78 -18.40 2.08 -5.29
C GLU A 78 -19.05 0.85 -5.98
N ARG A 79 -19.88 0.11 -5.24
CA ARG A 79 -20.34 -1.25 -5.61
C ARG A 79 -21.37 -1.34 -6.72
N TYR A 80 -22.11 -0.27 -7.04
CA TYR A 80 -23.19 -0.35 -8.01
C TYR A 80 -22.70 -0.46 -9.46
N LYS A 81 -21.45 -0.14 -9.70
CA LYS A 81 -20.80 -0.45 -10.98
C LYS A 81 -20.21 -1.86 -10.88
N ARG A 82 -20.96 -2.85 -11.41
CA ARG A 82 -20.62 -4.28 -11.42
C ARG A 82 -19.42 -4.59 -12.32
N TYR A 83 -18.31 -3.96 -12.08
CA TYR A 83 -17.07 -4.30 -12.77
C TYR A 83 -16.25 -5.17 -11.82
N GLY A 84 -15.68 -6.24 -12.33
CA GLY A 84 -14.85 -7.17 -11.56
C GLY A 84 -13.54 -6.55 -11.08
N ASN A 85 -13.63 -5.44 -10.34
CA ASN A 85 -12.49 -4.80 -9.72
C ASN A 85 -12.24 -5.47 -8.38
N GLU A 86 -10.99 -5.81 -8.17
CA GLU A 86 -10.53 -6.34 -6.90
C GLU A 86 -10.20 -5.19 -5.95
N ASN A 87 -10.70 -5.26 -4.72
CA ASN A 87 -10.24 -4.38 -3.64
C ASN A 87 -8.73 -4.54 -3.44
N LEU A 88 -8.06 -3.49 -3.00
CA LEU A 88 -6.62 -3.52 -2.80
C LEU A 88 -6.24 -3.13 -1.39
N LEU A 89 -5.63 -4.06 -0.68
CA LEU A 89 -5.03 -3.81 0.61
C LEU A 89 -3.73 -3.01 0.43
N VAL A 90 -3.57 -1.94 1.24
CA VAL A 90 -2.39 -1.06 1.25
C VAL A 90 -2.01 -0.70 2.69
N VAL A 91 -0.75 -0.28 2.88
CA VAL A 91 -0.27 0.37 4.10
C VAL A 91 -0.09 1.86 3.79
N THR A 92 -0.68 2.73 4.61
CA THR A 92 -0.52 4.19 4.49
C THR A 92 0.79 4.64 5.18
N GLU A 93 1.91 3.99 4.84
CA GLU A 93 3.22 4.35 5.37
C GLU A 93 3.80 5.60 4.69
N PRO A 94 4.67 6.38 5.37
CA PRO A 94 5.26 7.58 4.79
C PRO A 94 5.97 7.31 3.46
N GLY A 95 5.68 8.12 2.45
CA GLY A 95 6.24 8.01 1.11
C GLY A 95 5.19 8.00 0.01
N GLU A 96 5.61 7.62 -1.19
CA GLU A 96 4.75 7.57 -2.37
C GLU A 96 4.42 6.11 -2.72
N THR A 97 3.14 5.80 -2.73
CA THR A 97 2.61 4.49 -3.14
C THR A 97 1.86 4.64 -4.46
N PHE A 98 2.16 3.79 -5.43
CA PHE A 98 1.49 3.74 -6.73
C PHE A 98 0.59 2.51 -6.78
N VAL A 99 -0.69 2.73 -7.03
CA VAL A 99 -1.67 1.63 -7.11
C VAL A 99 -2.36 1.59 -8.47
N THR A 100 -2.68 0.39 -8.91
CA THR A 100 -3.53 0.16 -10.07
C THR A 100 -4.72 -0.69 -9.65
N ILE A 101 -5.92 -0.21 -9.91
CA ILE A 101 -7.17 -0.94 -9.62
C ILE A 101 -7.71 -1.52 -10.93
N GLY A 102 -7.96 -2.83 -10.93
CA GLY A 102 -8.45 -3.54 -12.11
C GLY A 102 -8.95 -4.94 -11.76
N GLN A 103 -8.99 -5.84 -12.73
CA GLN A 103 -9.29 -7.27 -12.48
C GLN A 103 -8.26 -7.91 -11.54
N VAL A 104 -7.01 -7.50 -11.66
CA VAL A 104 -5.94 -7.79 -10.71
C VAL A 104 -5.35 -6.45 -10.29
N SER A 105 -5.63 -6.06 -9.05
CA SER A 105 -5.12 -4.81 -8.49
C SER A 105 -3.71 -5.00 -7.93
N SER A 106 -2.91 -3.94 -7.94
CA SER A 106 -1.51 -3.99 -7.47
C SER A 106 -1.07 -2.70 -6.80
N SER A 107 -0.07 -2.80 -5.91
CA SER A 107 0.59 -1.67 -5.25
C SER A 107 2.11 -1.78 -5.32
N ARG A 108 2.81 -0.63 -5.26
CA ARG A 108 4.27 -0.54 -5.21
C ARG A 108 4.73 0.82 -4.71
N GLY A 109 5.99 0.93 -4.30
CA GLY A 109 6.68 2.22 -4.10
C GLY A 109 7.15 2.45 -2.67
N THR A 110 6.59 1.75 -1.68
CA THR A 110 7.06 1.80 -0.30
C THR A 110 7.32 0.38 0.22
N PRO A 111 8.24 0.19 1.19
CA PRO A 111 8.69 -1.14 1.60
C PRO A 111 7.58 -2.09 2.05
N GLN A 112 6.60 -1.60 2.85
CA GLN A 112 5.50 -2.44 3.32
C GLN A 112 4.53 -2.77 2.18
N ASN A 113 4.23 -1.82 1.27
CA ASN A 113 3.37 -2.07 0.12
C ASN A 113 4.02 -3.01 -0.90
N ASP A 114 5.32 -2.88 -1.17
CA ASP A 114 6.04 -3.78 -2.07
C ASP A 114 5.97 -5.23 -1.55
N SER A 115 6.10 -5.42 -0.25
CA SER A 115 6.04 -6.74 0.37
C SER A 115 4.64 -7.29 0.47
N LEU A 116 3.66 -6.45 0.75
CA LEU A 116 2.25 -6.82 0.67
C LEU A 116 1.90 -7.31 -0.74
N GLN A 117 2.45 -6.67 -1.78
CA GLN A 117 2.29 -7.13 -3.17
C GLN A 117 2.96 -8.48 -3.43
N VAL A 118 4.15 -8.72 -2.88
CA VAL A 118 4.81 -10.03 -2.97
C VAL A 118 3.98 -11.11 -2.29
N TRP A 119 3.45 -10.86 -1.10
CA TRP A 119 2.55 -11.78 -0.40
C TRP A 119 1.27 -12.05 -1.21
N LYS A 120 0.65 -11.03 -1.79
CA LYS A 120 -0.53 -11.16 -2.65
C LYS A 120 -0.25 -12.08 -3.84
N ASN A 121 0.86 -11.84 -4.54
CA ASN A 121 1.27 -12.66 -5.70
C ASN A 121 1.51 -14.12 -5.29
N LEU A 122 2.16 -14.34 -4.16
CA LEU A 122 2.38 -15.68 -3.61
C LEU A 122 1.06 -16.40 -3.29
N THR A 123 0.11 -15.68 -2.68
CA THR A 123 -1.22 -16.19 -2.33
C THR A 123 -2.02 -16.56 -3.58
N MET A 124 -1.98 -15.72 -4.61
CA MET A 124 -2.64 -16.01 -5.89
C MET A 124 -2.07 -17.26 -6.56
N GLN A 125 -0.73 -17.39 -6.61
CA GLN A 125 -0.07 -18.57 -7.16
C GLN A 125 -0.43 -19.83 -6.38
N TYR A 126 -0.40 -19.77 -5.05
CA TYR A 126 -0.82 -20.87 -4.19
C TYR A 126 -2.26 -21.30 -4.48
N ASN A 127 -3.21 -20.35 -4.51
CA ASN A 127 -4.62 -20.64 -4.76
C ASN A 127 -4.86 -21.29 -6.13
N GLN A 128 -4.16 -20.86 -7.17
CA GLN A 128 -4.24 -21.45 -8.50
C GLN A 128 -3.70 -22.88 -8.52
N GLN A 129 -2.53 -23.10 -7.92
CA GLN A 129 -1.87 -24.41 -7.89
C GLN A 129 -2.64 -25.42 -7.04
N VAL A 130 -3.05 -25.04 -5.82
CA VAL A 130 -3.82 -25.94 -4.93
C VAL A 130 -5.16 -26.31 -5.54
N SER A 131 -5.83 -25.38 -6.22
CA SER A 131 -7.09 -25.65 -6.92
C SER A 131 -6.89 -26.62 -8.09
N SER A 132 -5.77 -26.51 -8.81
CA SER A 132 -5.41 -27.44 -9.89
C SER A 132 -5.12 -28.85 -9.36
N LEU A 133 -4.30 -28.95 -8.31
CA LEU A 133 -3.96 -30.25 -7.70
C LEU A 133 -5.19 -30.98 -7.16
N ARG A 134 -6.08 -30.25 -6.48
CA ARG A 134 -7.33 -30.83 -5.96
C ARG A 134 -8.26 -31.33 -7.06
N ARG A 135 -8.36 -30.63 -8.20
CA ARG A 135 -9.14 -31.11 -9.36
C ARG A 135 -8.55 -32.37 -10.01
N GLN A 136 -7.28 -32.67 -9.75
CA GLN A 136 -6.58 -33.87 -10.24
C GLN A 136 -6.49 -34.95 -9.17
N ASP A 137 -7.21 -34.83 -8.04
CA ASP A 137 -7.14 -35.73 -6.87
C ASP A 137 -5.75 -35.90 -6.26
N ARG A 138 -4.81 -34.97 -6.53
CA ARG A 138 -3.44 -34.95 -6.01
C ARG A 138 -3.38 -34.29 -4.63
N ASN A 139 -4.08 -34.87 -3.67
CA ASN A 139 -4.32 -34.26 -2.36
C ASN A 139 -3.06 -34.20 -1.49
N GLU A 140 -2.14 -35.16 -1.59
CA GLU A 140 -0.87 -35.15 -0.86
C GLU A 140 0.03 -33.99 -1.32
N GLU A 141 0.11 -33.74 -2.62
CA GLU A 141 0.86 -32.63 -3.17
C GLU A 141 0.23 -31.27 -2.83
N ALA A 142 -1.10 -31.21 -2.78
CA ALA A 142 -1.81 -30.03 -2.31
C ALA A 142 -1.52 -29.73 -0.83
N ALA A 143 -1.39 -30.77 0.01
CA ALA A 143 -0.99 -30.63 1.42
C ALA A 143 0.45 -30.13 1.55
N ALA A 144 1.40 -30.72 0.81
CA ALA A 144 2.81 -30.29 0.81
C ALA A 144 2.97 -28.84 0.33
N LEU A 145 2.21 -28.45 -0.70
CA LEU A 145 2.17 -27.06 -1.19
C LEU A 145 1.66 -26.09 -0.13
N ARG A 146 0.64 -26.49 0.64
CA ARG A 146 0.11 -25.69 1.75
C ARG A 146 1.17 -25.45 2.83
N GLU A 147 1.88 -26.47 3.26
CA GLU A 147 2.94 -26.34 4.26
C GLU A 147 4.06 -25.40 3.77
N SER A 148 4.48 -25.55 2.52
CA SER A 148 5.46 -24.66 1.88
C SER A 148 4.98 -23.20 1.83
N TYR A 149 3.70 -22.97 1.52
CA TYR A 149 3.09 -21.63 1.53
C TYR A 149 3.09 -21.03 2.94
N ILE A 150 2.67 -21.80 3.96
CA ILE A 150 2.64 -21.36 5.36
C ILE A 150 4.05 -20.97 5.83
N ASP A 151 5.03 -21.78 5.57
CA ASP A 151 6.42 -21.51 5.95
C ASP A 151 6.97 -20.25 5.28
N ARG A 152 6.65 -20.04 4.01
CA ARG A 152 7.09 -18.88 3.26
C ARG A 152 6.43 -17.59 3.76
N THR A 153 5.12 -17.61 4.00
CA THR A 153 4.38 -16.45 4.54
C THR A 153 4.82 -16.10 5.96
N ARG A 154 5.10 -17.12 6.80
CA ARG A 154 5.64 -16.92 8.16
C ARG A 154 7.01 -16.26 8.15
N ARG A 155 7.90 -16.64 7.23
CA ARG A 155 9.21 -15.98 7.07
C ARG A 155 9.04 -14.54 6.63
N MET A 156 8.19 -14.26 5.65
CA MET A 156 7.91 -12.89 5.21
C MET A 156 7.39 -12.02 6.35
N ALA A 157 6.45 -12.51 7.17
CA ALA A 157 5.93 -11.79 8.33
C ALA A 157 7.04 -11.53 9.38
N SER A 158 7.96 -12.49 9.59
CA SER A 158 9.10 -12.35 10.50
C SER A 158 10.09 -11.29 10.04
N ASP A 159 10.32 -11.17 8.72
CA ASP A 159 11.29 -10.23 8.13
C ASP A 159 10.84 -8.76 8.28
N PHE A 160 9.54 -8.50 8.39
CA PHE A 160 9.00 -7.16 8.65
C PHE A 160 9.19 -6.67 10.07
N GLY A 161 9.43 -7.58 11.01
CA GLY A 161 9.58 -7.24 12.41
C GLY A 161 8.28 -6.74 13.08
N LYS A 162 8.17 -6.97 14.37
CA LYS A 162 6.99 -6.64 15.18
C LYS A 162 6.70 -5.13 15.30
N ASN A 163 7.60 -4.28 14.82
CA ASN A 163 7.50 -2.82 14.96
C ASN A 163 7.00 -2.13 13.68
N SER A 164 6.67 -2.87 12.63
CA SER A 164 6.02 -2.34 11.43
C SER A 164 4.53 -2.59 11.47
N THR A 165 3.75 -1.74 10.81
CA THR A 165 2.30 -1.89 10.70
C THR A 165 1.93 -3.22 10.06
N LEU A 166 2.66 -3.61 9.00
CA LEU A 166 2.44 -4.89 8.31
C LEU A 166 2.88 -6.11 9.17
N GLY A 167 3.92 -5.98 9.98
CA GLY A 167 4.39 -7.06 10.85
C GLY A 167 3.53 -7.27 12.10
N ALA A 168 2.71 -6.28 12.47
CA ALA A 168 1.73 -6.39 13.55
C ALA A 168 0.39 -7.01 13.08
N PHE A 169 0.12 -6.99 11.76
CA PHE A 169 -1.05 -7.56 11.10
C PHE A 169 -0.92 -9.08 10.89
#